data_d8a6cbbdf984e14afb8f2b495f929bac
#
_entry.id   d8a6cbbdf984e14afb8f2b495f929bac
#
_cell.length_a   1.000
_cell.length_b   1.000
_cell.length_c   1.000
_cell.angle_alpha   90.00
_cell.angle_beta   90.00
_cell.angle_gamma   90.00
#
_symmetry.space_group_name_H-M   'P 1'
#
loop_
_entity.id
_entity.type
_entity.pdbx_description
1 polymer ?
#
loop_
_entity_poly.entity_id
_entity_poly.type
_entity_poly.pdbx_seq_one_letter_code
_entity_poly.pdbx_strand_id
1 'polypeptide(L)'
;MRCAFTAGVLDAFATVGFNPFQSYYAVSAGSMALTSFLSGQRKHFINVASQLVEDGEFIRFTSAFSEEGLMNLAHLAHVVRSSDPIDWDAAYAAIEGKRLSIVAADCETGEPHYLHPEKGNWMRLVLASCTLPLLTRGRIQVGGRWVFDGGYADAIPLNQALE
;
A
#
# COMPACT_ATOMS: atom_id res chain seq x y z
N MET A 1 -13.89 -3.86 -2.76
CA MET A 1 -13.22 -3.53 -1.48
C MET A 1 -12.76 -4.77 -0.71
N ARG A 2 -11.94 -5.62 -1.35
CA ARG A 2 -11.43 -6.87 -0.72
C ARG A 2 -10.50 -6.56 0.47
N CYS A 3 -9.77 -5.45 0.44
CA CYS A 3 -8.84 -5.06 1.51
C CYS A 3 -9.48 -4.69 2.84
N ALA A 4 -10.79 -4.40 2.88
CA ALA A 4 -11.50 -4.21 4.14
C ALA A 4 -11.50 -5.49 5.01
N PHE A 5 -11.59 -6.67 4.37
CA PHE A 5 -11.46 -7.94 5.07
C PHE A 5 -10.04 -8.10 5.65
N THR A 6 -9.02 -7.85 4.83
CA THR A 6 -7.62 -7.91 5.29
C THR A 6 -7.37 -6.96 6.46
N ALA A 7 -7.86 -5.72 6.36
CA ALA A 7 -7.74 -4.74 7.44
C ALA A 7 -8.42 -5.20 8.73
N GLY A 8 -9.62 -5.80 8.62
CA GLY A 8 -10.33 -6.36 9.77
C GLY A 8 -9.56 -7.50 10.45
N VAL A 9 -8.92 -8.38 9.69
CA VAL A 9 -8.06 -9.45 10.24
C VAL A 9 -6.84 -8.86 10.96
N LEU A 10 -6.17 -7.88 10.33
CA LEU A 10 -5.01 -7.21 10.94
C LEU A 10 -5.40 -6.42 12.20
N ASP A 11 -6.55 -5.76 12.21
CA ASP A 11 -7.09 -5.10 13.40
C ASP A 11 -7.41 -6.09 14.53
N ALA A 12 -7.92 -7.27 14.18
CA ALA A 12 -8.13 -8.34 15.16
C ALA A 12 -6.80 -8.80 15.76
N PHE A 13 -5.76 -9.01 14.94
CA PHE A 13 -4.42 -9.35 15.41
C PHE A 13 -3.86 -8.24 16.32
N ALA A 14 -3.97 -6.98 15.92
CA ALA A 14 -3.53 -5.85 16.75
C ALA A 14 -4.27 -5.80 18.09
N THR A 15 -5.58 -6.16 18.10
CA THR A 15 -6.40 -6.13 19.32
C THR A 15 -5.92 -7.13 20.37
N VAL A 16 -5.45 -8.29 19.92
CA VAL A 16 -4.98 -9.36 20.83
C VAL A 16 -3.44 -9.39 20.96
N GLY A 17 -2.75 -8.41 20.40
CA GLY A 17 -1.28 -8.34 20.43
C GLY A 17 -0.60 -9.45 19.63
N PHE A 18 -1.27 -10.00 18.62
CA PHE A 18 -0.74 -11.12 17.83
C PHE A 18 0.06 -10.61 16.62
N ASN A 19 1.38 -10.67 16.72
CA ASN A 19 2.30 -10.36 15.62
C ASN A 19 3.58 -11.20 15.69
N PRO A 20 3.48 -12.53 15.50
CA PRO A 20 4.63 -13.45 15.59
C PRO A 20 5.46 -13.48 14.29
N PHE A 21 5.11 -12.69 13.28
CA PHE A 21 5.66 -12.79 11.94
C PHE A 21 7.06 -12.19 11.85
N GLN A 22 7.96 -12.87 11.13
CA GLN A 22 9.31 -12.41 10.82
C GLN A 22 9.42 -11.82 9.40
N SER A 23 8.45 -12.15 8.54
CA SER A 23 8.41 -11.66 7.17
C SER A 23 7.00 -11.23 6.80
N TYR A 24 6.91 -10.13 6.06
CA TYR A 24 5.67 -9.55 5.57
C TYR A 24 5.76 -9.34 4.07
N TYR A 25 4.69 -9.69 3.36
CA TYR A 25 4.55 -9.46 1.94
C TYR A 25 3.24 -8.72 1.69
N ALA A 26 3.31 -7.63 0.94
CA ALA A 26 2.15 -6.78 0.75
C ALA A 26 2.03 -6.31 -0.69
N VAL A 27 0.80 -6.26 -1.19
CA VAL A 27 0.49 -5.89 -2.57
C VAL A 27 -0.64 -4.87 -2.58
N SER A 28 -0.48 -3.79 -3.36
CA SER A 28 -1.54 -2.81 -3.62
C SER A 28 -2.14 -2.26 -2.32
N ALA A 29 -3.46 -2.14 -2.23
CA ALA A 29 -4.15 -1.68 -1.01
C ALA A 29 -3.85 -2.55 0.24
N GLY A 30 -3.38 -3.80 0.06
CA GLY A 30 -2.88 -4.64 1.15
C GLY A 30 -1.62 -4.06 1.80
N SER A 31 -0.79 -3.33 1.04
CA SER A 31 0.39 -2.65 1.58
C SER A 31 0.02 -1.50 2.52
N MET A 32 -1.09 -0.79 2.24
CA MET A 32 -1.62 0.24 3.13
C MET A 32 -2.18 -0.36 4.42
N ALA A 33 -2.99 -1.43 4.31
CA ALA A 33 -3.56 -2.11 5.47
C ALA A 33 -2.45 -2.66 6.39
N LEU A 34 -1.41 -3.26 5.80
CA LEU A 34 -0.25 -3.75 6.55
C LEU A 34 0.54 -2.61 7.19
N THR A 35 0.72 -1.47 6.50
CA THR A 35 1.38 -0.28 7.07
C THR A 35 0.62 0.22 8.29
N SER A 36 -0.71 0.31 8.23
CA SER A 36 -1.55 0.70 9.37
C SER A 36 -1.43 -0.28 10.55
N PHE A 37 -1.33 -1.58 10.27
CA PHE A 37 -1.09 -2.60 11.29
C PHE A 37 0.28 -2.45 11.96
N LEU A 38 1.33 -2.27 11.16
CA LEU A 38 2.70 -2.15 11.65
C LEU A 38 2.95 -0.83 12.39
N SER A 39 2.20 0.24 12.05
CA SER A 39 2.23 1.49 12.83
C SER A 39 1.44 1.41 14.16
N GLY A 40 0.79 0.28 14.44
CA GLY A 40 0.00 0.11 15.66
C GLY A 40 -1.35 0.86 15.64
N GLN A 41 -1.73 1.47 14.54
CA GLN A 41 -2.91 2.32 14.41
C GLN A 41 -4.15 1.48 14.03
N ARG A 42 -4.88 1.05 15.03
CA ARG A 42 -6.11 0.26 14.83
C ARG A 42 -7.16 1.07 14.05
N LYS A 43 -7.86 0.38 13.14
CA LYS A 43 -8.89 0.95 12.26
C LYS A 43 -8.42 2.06 11.31
N HIS A 44 -7.15 2.46 11.35
CA HIS A 44 -6.61 3.53 10.51
C HIS A 44 -6.92 3.28 9.02
N PHE A 45 -6.62 2.09 8.48
CA PHE A 45 -6.94 1.79 7.08
C PHE A 45 -8.42 1.96 6.75
N ILE A 46 -9.33 1.50 7.61
CA ILE A 46 -10.78 1.62 7.38
C ILE A 46 -11.22 3.08 7.48
N ASN A 47 -10.70 3.84 8.43
CA ASN A 47 -11.01 5.27 8.56
C ASN A 47 -10.57 6.04 7.32
N VAL A 48 -9.33 5.85 6.86
CA VAL A 48 -8.80 6.46 5.62
C VAL A 48 -9.64 6.04 4.42
N ALA A 49 -9.97 4.74 4.29
CA ALA A 49 -10.77 4.25 3.18
C ALA A 49 -12.19 4.83 3.18
N SER A 50 -12.82 4.98 4.36
CA SER A 50 -14.13 5.61 4.50
C SER A 50 -14.09 7.08 4.11
N GLN A 51 -13.11 7.83 4.61
CA GLN A 51 -12.90 9.25 4.28
C GLN A 51 -12.72 9.44 2.77
N LEU A 52 -11.91 8.61 2.12
CA LEU A 52 -11.67 8.66 0.67
C LEU A 52 -12.92 8.36 -0.18
N VAL A 53 -13.89 7.62 0.38
CA VAL A 53 -15.17 7.36 -0.28
C VAL A 53 -16.16 8.51 -0.03
N GLU A 54 -16.20 9.04 1.19
CA GLU A 54 -17.14 10.08 1.62
C GLU A 54 -16.85 11.43 0.97
N ASP A 55 -15.57 11.80 0.80
CA ASP A 55 -15.18 13.08 0.20
C ASP A 55 -15.35 13.11 -1.34
N GLY A 56 -15.48 11.93 -1.98
CA GLY A 56 -15.68 11.81 -3.43
C GLY A 56 -14.50 12.25 -4.29
N GLU A 57 -13.38 12.65 -3.68
CA GLU A 57 -12.19 13.15 -4.39
C GLU A 57 -11.25 12.01 -4.82
N PHE A 58 -11.34 10.85 -4.18
CA PHE A 58 -10.47 9.71 -4.51
C PHE A 58 -10.93 8.98 -5.78
N ILE A 59 -12.24 8.80 -5.99
CA ILE A 59 -12.80 8.20 -7.21
C ILE A 59 -13.60 9.26 -7.95
N ARG A 60 -13.05 9.75 -9.06
CA ARG A 60 -13.64 10.82 -9.87
C ARG A 60 -13.93 10.33 -11.27
N PHE A 61 -15.16 9.92 -11.55
CA PHE A 61 -15.59 9.50 -12.90
C PHE A 61 -15.43 10.60 -13.95
N THR A 62 -15.52 11.86 -13.54
CA THR A 62 -15.30 13.02 -14.41
C THR A 62 -13.84 13.16 -14.85
N SER A 63 -12.91 12.60 -14.10
CA SER A 63 -11.46 12.64 -14.39
C SER A 63 -10.98 11.45 -15.22
N ALA A 64 -11.87 10.57 -15.70
CA ALA A 64 -11.51 9.41 -16.51
C ALA A 64 -10.68 9.77 -17.77
N PHE A 65 -10.80 10.98 -18.26
CA PHE A 65 -10.08 11.51 -19.42
C PHE A 65 -8.97 12.52 -19.06
N SER A 66 -8.78 12.84 -17.77
CA SER A 66 -7.72 13.73 -17.29
C SER A 66 -6.41 12.97 -17.04
N GLU A 67 -5.32 13.71 -16.84
CA GLU A 67 -4.02 13.12 -16.48
C GLU A 67 -4.01 12.46 -15.10
N GLU A 68 -4.96 12.78 -14.23
CA GLU A 68 -5.09 12.22 -12.88
C GLU A 68 -5.72 10.82 -12.85
N GLY A 69 -6.47 10.44 -13.89
CA GLY A 69 -7.19 9.17 -13.96
C GLY A 69 -8.43 9.10 -13.06
N LEU A 70 -9.01 7.90 -12.93
CA LEU A 70 -10.21 7.65 -12.12
C LEU A 70 -9.94 7.63 -10.61
N MET A 71 -8.72 7.28 -10.18
CA MET A 71 -8.31 7.19 -8.79
C MET A 71 -7.17 8.16 -8.50
N ASN A 72 -7.40 9.08 -7.56
CA ASN A 72 -6.46 10.13 -7.21
C ASN A 72 -5.52 9.66 -6.08
N LEU A 73 -4.35 9.11 -6.45
CA LEU A 73 -3.33 8.70 -5.48
C LEU A 73 -2.67 9.88 -4.75
N ALA A 74 -2.65 11.07 -5.36
CA ALA A 74 -2.14 12.28 -4.69
C ALA A 74 -3.06 12.68 -3.53
N HIS A 75 -4.38 12.57 -3.72
CA HIS A 75 -5.36 12.79 -2.66
C HIS A 75 -5.21 11.76 -1.54
N LEU A 76 -5.05 10.46 -1.87
CA LEU A 76 -4.74 9.43 -0.90
C LEU A 76 -3.48 9.78 -0.08
N ALA A 77 -2.41 10.18 -0.76
CA ALA A 77 -1.17 10.58 -0.08
C ALA A 77 -1.36 11.81 0.81
N HIS A 78 -2.23 12.75 0.42
CA HIS A 78 -2.58 13.91 1.23
C HIS A 78 -3.35 13.51 2.49
N VAL A 79 -4.37 12.68 2.38
CA VAL A 79 -5.16 12.19 3.54
C VAL A 79 -4.26 11.50 4.55
N VAL A 80 -3.43 10.56 4.12
CA VAL A 80 -2.50 9.82 4.99
C VAL A 80 -1.40 10.69 5.61
N ARG A 81 -1.10 11.87 5.04
CA ARG A 81 -0.11 12.81 5.60
C ARG A 81 -0.72 13.83 6.55
N SER A 82 -1.97 14.22 6.34
CA SER A 82 -2.54 15.42 6.95
C SER A 82 -3.77 15.15 7.80
N SER A 83 -4.68 14.28 7.36
CA SER A 83 -5.96 14.07 8.03
C SER A 83 -5.91 12.91 9.04
N ASP A 84 -5.27 11.82 8.67
CA ASP A 84 -5.05 10.65 9.53
C ASP A 84 -3.62 10.14 9.29
N PRO A 85 -2.59 10.79 9.89
CA PRO A 85 -1.20 10.51 9.57
C PRO A 85 -0.73 9.16 10.11
N ILE A 86 0.07 8.46 9.31
CA ILE A 86 0.78 7.25 9.74
C ILE A 86 1.87 7.62 10.76
N ASP A 87 1.94 6.84 11.83
CA ASP A 87 3.09 6.83 12.73
C ASP A 87 4.24 6.02 12.09
N TRP A 88 5.06 6.74 11.32
CA TRP A 88 6.18 6.14 10.61
C TRP A 88 7.26 5.60 11.54
N ASP A 89 7.49 6.23 12.67
CA ASP A 89 8.51 5.79 13.62
C ASP A 89 8.09 4.44 14.23
N ALA A 90 6.83 4.30 14.62
CA ALA A 90 6.27 3.03 15.06
C ALA A 90 6.32 1.96 13.96
N ALA A 91 5.97 2.31 12.72
CA ALA A 91 5.99 1.39 11.58
C ALA A 91 7.41 0.86 11.31
N TYR A 92 8.41 1.74 11.29
CA TYR A 92 9.82 1.33 11.12
C TYR A 92 10.32 0.49 12.29
N ALA A 93 9.98 0.84 13.52
CA ALA A 93 10.34 0.05 14.70
C ALA A 93 9.74 -1.36 14.66
N ALA A 94 8.51 -1.50 14.14
CA ALA A 94 7.81 -2.80 14.04
C ALA A 94 8.48 -3.77 13.06
N ILE A 95 9.24 -3.29 12.10
CA ILE A 95 9.98 -4.13 11.11
C ILE A 95 11.47 -4.24 11.41
N GLU A 96 11.96 -3.66 12.50
CA GLU A 96 13.36 -3.78 12.88
C GLU A 96 13.74 -5.26 13.06
N GLY A 97 14.77 -5.72 12.35
CA GLY A 97 15.18 -7.13 12.32
C GLY A 97 14.23 -8.08 11.58
N LYS A 98 13.20 -7.55 10.89
CA LYS A 98 12.24 -8.32 10.10
C LYS A 98 12.31 -7.97 8.62
N ARG A 99 11.67 -8.77 7.79
CA ARG A 99 11.59 -8.52 6.35
C ARG A 99 10.21 -7.97 5.99
N LEU A 100 10.16 -6.82 5.31
CA LEU A 100 8.95 -6.35 4.65
C LEU A 100 9.22 -6.20 3.15
N SER A 101 8.39 -6.82 2.32
CA SER A 101 8.43 -6.73 0.86
C SER A 101 7.11 -6.16 0.35
N ILE A 102 7.18 -5.03 -0.33
CA ILE A 102 6.05 -4.42 -1.04
C ILE A 102 6.20 -4.77 -2.52
N VAL A 103 5.22 -5.45 -3.09
CA VAL A 103 5.31 -5.95 -4.46
C VAL A 103 4.85 -4.87 -5.44
N ALA A 104 5.63 -4.65 -6.48
CA ALA A 104 5.27 -3.86 -7.65
C ALA A 104 5.60 -4.64 -8.92
N ALA A 105 4.96 -4.33 -10.05
CA ALA A 105 5.25 -4.92 -11.34
C ALA A 105 6.14 -3.99 -12.17
N ASP A 106 7.17 -4.51 -12.81
CA ASP A 106 8.01 -3.77 -13.75
C ASP A 106 7.21 -3.42 -15.02
N CYS A 107 7.27 -2.15 -15.45
CA CYS A 107 6.54 -1.69 -16.62
C CYS A 107 7.05 -2.27 -17.96
N GLU A 108 8.30 -2.70 -18.01
CA GLU A 108 8.94 -3.18 -19.25
C GLU A 108 8.84 -4.70 -19.37
N THR A 109 9.08 -5.42 -18.25
CA THR A 109 9.14 -6.88 -18.25
C THR A 109 7.88 -7.56 -17.75
N GLY A 110 7.04 -6.86 -16.96
CA GLY A 110 5.91 -7.44 -16.25
C GLY A 110 6.29 -8.27 -15.02
N GLU A 111 7.57 -8.39 -14.73
CA GLU A 111 8.07 -9.19 -13.61
C GLU A 111 7.82 -8.53 -12.25
N PRO A 112 7.64 -9.33 -11.17
CA PRO A 112 7.47 -8.79 -9.84
C PRO A 112 8.78 -8.21 -9.29
N HIS A 113 8.68 -7.04 -8.67
CA HIS A 113 9.70 -6.43 -7.84
C HIS A 113 9.28 -6.44 -6.39
N TYR A 114 10.11 -7.03 -5.53
CA TYR A 114 9.92 -7.07 -4.08
C TYR A 114 10.72 -5.93 -3.46
N LEU A 115 10.04 -4.81 -3.22
CA LEU A 115 10.60 -3.57 -2.76
C LEU A 115 10.66 -3.55 -1.22
N HIS A 116 11.82 -3.17 -0.67
CA HIS A 116 12.03 -3.12 0.78
C HIS A 116 12.00 -1.67 1.25
N PRO A 117 11.14 -1.32 2.21
CA PRO A 117 11.10 0.03 2.77
C PRO A 117 12.41 0.39 3.48
N GLU A 118 12.90 1.56 3.15
CA GLU A 118 14.00 2.26 3.83
C GLU A 118 13.49 3.58 4.39
N LYS A 119 14.22 4.16 5.34
CA LYS A 119 13.81 5.41 5.96
C LYS A 119 13.51 6.49 4.91
N GLY A 120 12.27 6.98 4.94
CA GLY A 120 11.80 8.07 4.07
C GLY A 120 11.21 7.63 2.72
N ASN A 121 11.26 6.33 2.33
CA ASN A 121 10.72 5.90 1.04
C ASN A 121 9.45 5.03 1.13
N TRP A 122 9.07 4.54 2.31
CA TRP A 122 7.98 3.56 2.48
C TRP A 122 6.67 4.00 1.80
N MET A 123 6.20 5.23 2.05
CA MET A 123 4.98 5.74 1.40
C MET A 123 5.08 5.71 -0.13
N ARG A 124 6.25 6.03 -0.68
CA ARG A 124 6.47 5.96 -2.12
C ARG A 124 6.33 4.53 -2.65
N LEU A 125 6.82 3.53 -1.92
CA LEU A 125 6.70 2.12 -2.31
C LEU A 125 5.24 1.65 -2.23
N VAL A 126 4.48 2.07 -1.20
CA VAL A 126 3.05 1.81 -1.09
C VAL A 126 2.30 2.40 -2.29
N LEU A 127 2.55 3.67 -2.63
CA LEU A 127 1.93 4.31 -3.79
C LEU A 127 2.30 3.62 -5.10
N ALA A 128 3.56 3.19 -5.27
CA ALA A 128 4.01 2.45 -6.44
C ALA A 128 3.24 1.13 -6.60
N SER A 129 3.08 0.38 -5.49
CA SER A 129 2.29 -0.85 -5.46
C SER A 129 0.79 -0.64 -5.69
N CYS A 130 0.27 0.57 -5.53
CA CYS A 130 -1.15 0.92 -5.74
C CYS A 130 -1.41 1.60 -7.09
N THR A 131 -0.40 1.83 -7.91
CA THR A 131 -0.53 2.56 -9.17
C THR A 131 -1.08 1.66 -10.27
N LEU A 132 -2.31 1.94 -10.73
CA LEU A 132 -2.99 1.16 -11.76
C LEU A 132 -2.88 1.86 -13.13
N PRO A 133 -2.39 1.20 -14.19
CA PRO A 133 -2.11 1.84 -15.47
C PRO A 133 -3.28 2.62 -16.10
N LEU A 134 -4.50 2.10 -15.94
CA LEU A 134 -5.71 2.71 -16.50
C LEU A 134 -6.46 3.60 -15.50
N LEU A 135 -6.46 3.21 -14.22
CA LEU A 135 -7.27 3.86 -13.19
C LEU A 135 -6.58 5.05 -12.55
N THR A 136 -5.26 5.01 -12.39
CA THR A 136 -4.46 6.12 -11.84
C THR A 136 -3.63 6.83 -12.89
N ARG A 137 -3.63 6.33 -14.14
CA ARG A 137 -2.86 6.81 -15.29
C ARG A 137 -1.39 7.07 -15.01
N GLY A 138 -0.85 6.36 -14.03
CA GLY A 138 0.48 6.61 -13.57
C GLY A 138 1.36 5.39 -13.60
N ARG A 139 2.63 5.68 -13.51
CA ARG A 139 3.70 4.77 -13.15
C ARG A 139 4.64 5.53 -12.23
N ILE A 140 5.23 4.83 -11.29
CA ILE A 140 6.15 5.45 -10.34
C ILE A 140 7.53 4.87 -10.59
N GLN A 141 8.54 5.73 -10.57
CA GLN A 141 9.92 5.27 -10.70
C GLN A 141 10.46 4.90 -9.31
N VAL A 142 10.94 3.66 -9.18
CA VAL A 142 11.59 3.16 -7.97
C VAL A 142 12.92 2.51 -8.39
N GLY A 143 14.02 2.94 -7.79
CA GLY A 143 15.34 2.39 -8.11
C GLY A 143 15.73 2.49 -9.59
N GLY A 144 15.31 3.54 -10.28
CA GLY A 144 15.56 3.73 -11.71
C GLY A 144 14.60 3.00 -12.65
N ARG A 145 13.70 2.17 -12.15
CA ARG A 145 12.72 1.39 -12.92
C ARG A 145 11.33 1.99 -12.79
N TRP A 146 10.56 1.96 -13.89
CA TRP A 146 9.16 2.30 -13.87
C TRP A 146 8.33 1.10 -13.45
N VAL A 147 7.49 1.28 -12.42
CA VAL A 147 6.68 0.21 -11.85
C VAL A 147 5.22 0.64 -11.71
N PHE A 148 4.35 -0.34 -11.61
CA PHE A 148 2.93 -0.21 -11.34
C PHE A 148 2.44 -1.28 -10.35
N ASP A 149 1.13 -1.41 -10.16
CA ASP A 149 0.52 -2.28 -9.14
C ASP A 149 1.03 -3.72 -9.23
N GLY A 150 1.55 -4.21 -8.11
CA GLY A 150 2.14 -5.55 -7.98
C GLY A 150 1.15 -6.69 -8.19
N GLY A 151 -0.15 -6.42 -8.09
CA GLY A 151 -1.19 -7.42 -8.34
C GLY A 151 -1.23 -7.94 -9.78
N TYR A 152 -0.58 -7.24 -10.71
CA TYR A 152 -0.43 -7.70 -12.10
C TYR A 152 0.70 -8.72 -12.29
N ALA A 153 1.69 -8.74 -11.39
CA ALA A 153 2.84 -9.65 -11.47
C ALA A 153 2.74 -10.78 -10.44
N ASP A 154 2.52 -10.44 -9.16
CA ASP A 154 2.37 -11.42 -8.09
C ASP A 154 1.38 -10.92 -7.03
N ALA A 155 0.10 -11.24 -7.24
CA ALA A 155 -0.99 -10.78 -6.38
C ALA A 155 -0.98 -11.44 -4.98
N ILE A 156 -0.41 -12.64 -4.88
CA ILE A 156 -0.27 -13.40 -3.64
C ILE A 156 1.13 -14.02 -3.64
N PRO A 157 2.15 -13.33 -3.12
CA PRO A 157 3.56 -13.72 -3.23
C PRO A 157 3.93 -14.92 -2.35
N LEU A 158 3.21 -16.03 -2.54
CA LEU A 158 3.36 -17.24 -1.74
C LEU A 158 4.72 -17.90 -1.98
N ASN A 159 5.15 -18.01 -3.24
CA ASN A 159 6.43 -18.65 -3.55
C ASN A 159 7.58 -17.90 -2.90
N GLN A 160 7.56 -16.56 -2.99
CA GLN A 160 8.57 -15.72 -2.35
C GLN A 160 8.53 -15.79 -0.81
N ALA A 161 7.36 -16.09 -0.24
CA ALA A 161 7.21 -16.22 1.21
C ALA A 161 7.70 -17.59 1.74
N LEU A 162 7.84 -18.59 0.85
CA LEU A 162 8.30 -19.94 1.19
C LEU A 162 9.83 -20.11 1.03
N GLU A 163 10.53 -19.15 0.43
CA GLU A 163 11.99 -19.08 0.30
C GLU A 163 12.64 -18.49 1.58
#